data_ba963fcd4ca446139e204f54fd8d6419
#
_entry.id   ba963fcd4ca446139e204f54fd8d6419
#
_cell.length_a   1.000
_cell.length_b   1.000
_cell.length_c   1.000
_cell.angle_alpha   90.00
_cell.angle_beta   90.00
_cell.angle_gamma   90.00
#
_symmetry.space_group_name_H-M   'P 1'
#
loop_
_entity.id
_entity.type
_entity.pdbx_description
1 polymer ?
#
loop_
_entity_poly.entity_id
_entity_poly.type
_entity_poly.pdbx_seq_one_letter_code
_entity_poly.pdbx_strand_id
1 'polypeptide(L)'
;LSHSSAASDVYKRQVYMGEEDIERQKLNVFRMNLMGAHIRPVSSGSKTLKDATNEAIRDWVSNVESTFYIIGSSVGPHPYPMLVRDFQSVIGKEAMIQFKELTGQPLPDKLIACVGGGSNALGLFYPFLPYNVEIIGVEAGGKGIDTAQHAATLTKGEFGVLHGAASMMLQNEDGQVTLPHSISAGSVSYTHLRAHETTS
;
A
#
# COMPACT_ATOMS: atom_id res chain seq x y z
N LEU A 1 -11.15 -10.27 11.57
CA LEU A 1 -9.90 -10.24 12.38
C LEU A 1 -9.60 -11.56 13.11
N SER A 2 -10.62 -12.39 13.42
CA SER A 2 -10.45 -13.57 14.27
C SER A 2 -9.77 -14.78 13.59
N HIS A 3 -9.99 -15.00 12.30
CA HIS A 3 -9.41 -16.16 11.61
C HIS A 3 -7.96 -15.98 11.19
N SER A 4 -7.55 -14.77 10.86
CA SER A 4 -6.16 -14.46 10.51
C SER A 4 -5.23 -14.50 11.73
N SER A 5 -5.70 -14.11 12.91
CA SER A 5 -4.90 -14.17 14.13
C SER A 5 -4.69 -15.60 14.62
N ALA A 6 -5.72 -16.45 14.56
CA ALA A 6 -5.61 -17.85 15.00
C ALA A 6 -4.63 -18.67 14.14
N ALA A 7 -4.64 -18.49 12.82
CA ALA A 7 -3.67 -19.13 11.93
C ALA A 7 -2.24 -18.64 12.17
N SER A 8 -2.07 -17.42 12.63
CA SER A 8 -0.75 -16.84 12.88
C SER A 8 -0.11 -17.26 14.22
N ASP A 9 -0.88 -17.84 15.13
CA ASP A 9 -0.34 -18.35 16.39
C ASP A 9 0.39 -19.69 16.21
N VAL A 10 0.17 -20.38 15.10
CA VAL A 10 0.79 -21.68 14.78
C VAL A 10 2.08 -21.54 13.98
N TYR A 11 2.29 -20.40 13.29
CA TYR A 11 3.42 -20.19 12.39
C TYR A 11 4.32 -19.05 12.85
N LYS A 12 5.64 -19.17 12.57
CA LYS A 12 6.56 -18.05 12.76
C LYS A 12 6.18 -16.90 11.82
N ARG A 13 5.89 -15.75 12.37
CA ARG A 13 5.69 -14.51 11.61
C ARG A 13 6.98 -13.70 11.60
N GLN A 14 7.49 -13.42 10.43
CA GLN A 14 8.57 -12.49 10.21
C GLN A 14 8.01 -11.23 9.56
N VAL A 15 8.35 -10.07 10.09
CA VAL A 15 7.94 -8.77 9.54
C VAL A 15 9.19 -8.02 9.14
N TYR A 16 9.39 -7.86 7.85
CA TYR A 16 10.50 -7.07 7.30
C TYR A 16 10.14 -5.59 7.39
N MET A 17 11.01 -4.80 8.01
CA MET A 17 10.85 -3.35 8.14
C MET A 17 12.18 -2.65 7.91
N GLY A 18 12.17 -1.55 7.19
CA GLY A 18 13.34 -0.67 7.11
C GLY A 18 13.67 -0.07 8.48
N GLU A 19 14.95 0.10 8.77
CA GLU A 19 15.39 0.66 10.07
C GLU A 19 14.76 2.04 10.35
N GLU A 20 14.60 2.89 9.32
CA GLU A 20 13.92 4.16 9.48
C GLU A 20 12.44 4.03 9.81
N ASP A 21 11.75 3.06 9.21
CA ASP A 21 10.35 2.81 9.48
C ASP A 21 10.14 2.19 10.87
N ILE A 22 11.09 1.38 11.36
CA ILE A 22 11.09 0.86 12.74
C ILE A 22 11.09 2.03 13.73
N GLU A 23 11.95 3.02 13.52
CA GLU A 23 12.01 4.21 14.36
C GLU A 23 10.72 5.05 14.31
N ARG A 24 10.17 5.27 13.11
CA ARG A 24 8.93 6.03 12.91
C ARG A 24 7.71 5.34 13.50
N GLN A 25 7.72 4.01 13.55
CA GLN A 25 6.57 3.18 13.94
C GLN A 25 6.84 2.37 15.22
N LYS A 26 7.60 2.89 16.16
CA LYS A 26 7.98 2.20 17.41
C LYS A 26 6.80 1.57 18.16
N LEU A 27 5.65 2.25 18.17
CA LEU A 27 4.45 1.74 18.83
C LEU A 27 3.89 0.49 18.12
N ASN A 28 3.91 0.47 16.80
CA ASN A 28 3.47 -0.69 16.02
C ASN A 28 4.47 -1.84 16.14
N VAL A 29 5.77 -1.55 16.15
CA VAL A 29 6.83 -2.55 16.41
C VAL A 29 6.63 -3.19 17.78
N PHE A 30 6.37 -2.40 18.82
CA PHE A 30 6.05 -2.90 20.15
C PHE A 30 4.83 -3.84 20.14
N ARG A 31 3.74 -3.43 19.48
CA ARG A 31 2.53 -4.26 19.36
C ARG A 31 2.78 -5.57 18.61
N MET A 32 3.55 -5.54 17.53
CA MET A 32 3.92 -6.74 16.77
C MET A 32 4.74 -7.71 17.61
N ASN A 33 5.71 -7.20 18.36
CA ASN A 33 6.50 -8.02 19.28
C ASN A 33 5.64 -8.65 20.39
N LEU A 34 4.70 -7.90 20.98
CA LEU A 34 3.73 -8.44 21.95
C LEU A 34 2.89 -9.58 21.36
N MET A 35 2.57 -9.53 20.08
CA MET A 35 1.85 -10.58 19.37
C MET A 35 2.76 -11.72 18.89
N GLY A 36 4.03 -11.76 19.31
CA GLY A 36 4.97 -12.83 18.99
C GLY A 36 5.53 -12.77 17.55
N ALA A 37 5.41 -11.65 16.85
CA ALA A 37 6.04 -11.47 15.55
C ALA A 37 7.54 -11.16 15.70
N HIS A 38 8.36 -11.66 14.77
CA HIS A 38 9.78 -11.38 14.69
C HIS A 38 10.05 -10.26 13.69
N ILE A 39 10.49 -9.10 14.19
CA ILE A 39 10.88 -7.99 13.31
C ILE A 39 12.25 -8.28 12.71
N ARG A 40 12.34 -8.17 11.39
CA ARG A 40 13.59 -8.28 10.60
C ARG A 40 13.97 -6.88 10.11
N PRO A 41 14.93 -6.22 10.77
CA PRO A 41 15.40 -4.91 10.32
C PRO A 41 16.10 -5.01 8.97
N VAL A 42 15.80 -4.09 8.06
CA VAL A 42 16.47 -3.97 6.77
C VAL A 42 17.27 -2.68 6.75
N SER A 43 18.59 -2.83 6.73
CA SER A 43 19.56 -1.74 6.76
C SER A 43 20.12 -1.36 5.39
N SER A 44 19.76 -2.10 4.34
CA SER A 44 20.21 -1.86 2.98
C SER A 44 19.40 -0.76 2.29
N GLY A 45 19.98 -0.14 1.27
CA GLY A 45 19.33 0.86 0.43
C GLY A 45 18.84 2.08 1.20
N SER A 46 17.60 2.47 0.98
CA SER A 46 16.94 3.60 1.66
C SER A 46 16.48 3.29 3.08
N LYS A 47 16.64 2.05 3.54
CA LYS A 47 16.20 1.56 4.86
C LYS A 47 14.71 1.73 5.14
N THR A 48 13.91 1.63 4.09
CA THR A 48 12.49 1.91 4.09
C THR A 48 11.68 0.74 3.53
N LEU A 49 10.35 0.90 3.42
CA LEU A 49 9.42 -0.13 2.94
C LEU A 49 9.85 -0.76 1.60
N LYS A 50 10.42 0.02 0.67
CA LYS A 50 10.86 -0.49 -0.63
C LYS A 50 11.89 -1.63 -0.45
N ASP A 51 12.90 -1.38 0.35
CA ASP A 51 13.98 -2.36 0.58
C ASP A 51 13.49 -3.51 1.47
N ALA A 52 12.61 -3.23 2.43
CA ALA A 52 11.94 -4.25 3.22
C ALA A 52 11.09 -5.20 2.36
N THR A 53 10.36 -4.67 1.38
CA THR A 53 9.58 -5.47 0.43
C THR A 53 10.49 -6.33 -0.44
N ASN A 54 11.58 -5.77 -0.96
CA ASN A 54 12.57 -6.51 -1.73
C ASN A 54 13.16 -7.68 -0.92
N GLU A 55 13.51 -7.44 0.33
CA GLU A 55 14.09 -8.47 1.20
C GLU A 55 13.08 -9.56 1.55
N ALA A 56 11.83 -9.18 1.83
CA ALA A 56 10.75 -10.13 2.08
C ALA A 56 10.48 -11.03 0.86
N ILE A 57 10.44 -10.46 -0.33
CA ILE A 57 10.27 -11.23 -1.58
C ILE A 57 11.46 -12.16 -1.80
N ARG A 58 12.68 -11.69 -1.56
CA ARG A 58 13.92 -12.50 -1.72
C ARG A 58 13.92 -13.70 -0.76
N ASP A 59 13.56 -13.47 0.51
CA ASP A 59 13.45 -14.55 1.49
C ASP A 59 12.36 -15.56 1.09
N TRP A 60 11.19 -15.05 0.70
CA TRP A 60 10.08 -15.91 0.28
C TRP A 60 10.43 -16.77 -0.95
N VAL A 61 11.01 -16.20 -1.98
CA VAL A 61 11.41 -16.96 -3.19
C VAL A 61 12.44 -18.04 -2.85
N SER A 62 13.32 -17.76 -1.91
CA SER A 62 14.33 -18.72 -1.45
C SER A 62 13.75 -19.86 -0.61
N ASN A 63 12.57 -19.65 0.00
CA ASN A 63 11.93 -20.57 0.95
C ASN A 63 10.47 -20.87 0.59
N VAL A 64 10.12 -20.84 -0.69
CA VAL A 64 8.73 -20.91 -1.16
C VAL A 64 7.97 -22.16 -0.72
N GLU A 65 8.65 -23.29 -0.54
CA GLU A 65 8.04 -24.55 -0.12
C GLU A 65 7.55 -24.53 1.34
N SER A 66 8.15 -23.70 2.19
CA SER A 66 7.86 -23.65 3.63
C SER A 66 7.36 -22.30 4.12
N THR A 67 7.28 -21.31 3.24
CA THR A 67 6.99 -19.92 3.60
C THR A 67 5.87 -19.36 2.75
N PHE A 68 4.88 -18.75 3.39
CA PHE A 68 3.81 -18.03 2.72
C PHE A 68 4.06 -16.52 2.82
N TYR A 69 4.09 -15.83 1.68
CA TYR A 69 4.25 -14.39 1.62
C TYR A 69 2.90 -13.68 1.76
N ILE A 70 2.83 -12.77 2.73
CA ILE A 70 1.63 -11.96 2.97
C ILE A 70 1.96 -10.51 2.66
N ILE A 71 1.20 -9.91 1.74
CA ILE A 71 1.30 -8.51 1.41
C ILE A 71 -0.09 -7.85 1.50
N GLY A 72 -0.15 -6.66 2.11
CA GLY A 72 -1.39 -5.91 2.29
C GLY A 72 -1.59 -4.78 1.27
N SER A 73 -0.75 -4.68 0.26
CA SER A 73 -0.83 -3.66 -0.79
C SER A 73 -1.00 -4.27 -2.16
N SER A 74 -1.57 -3.52 -3.11
CA SER A 74 -1.76 -3.95 -4.50
C SER A 74 -0.47 -3.83 -5.33
N VAL A 75 0.62 -4.36 -4.79
CA VAL A 75 1.96 -4.34 -5.40
C VAL A 75 2.47 -5.75 -5.65
N GLY A 76 3.48 -5.86 -6.50
CA GLY A 76 4.09 -7.12 -6.84
C GLY A 76 3.43 -7.81 -8.03
N PRO A 77 3.92 -9.02 -8.38
CA PRO A 77 3.43 -9.73 -9.56
C PRO A 77 2.01 -10.28 -9.37
N HIS A 78 1.37 -10.64 -10.47
CA HIS A 78 0.13 -11.41 -10.40
C HIS A 78 0.35 -12.70 -9.57
N PRO A 79 -0.60 -13.08 -8.66
CA PRO A 79 -1.96 -12.56 -8.51
C PRO A 79 -2.15 -11.50 -7.40
N TYR A 80 -1.09 -11.00 -6.78
CA TYR A 80 -1.19 -10.14 -5.58
C TYR A 80 -2.07 -8.89 -5.77
N PRO A 81 -1.92 -8.09 -6.83
CA PRO A 81 -2.77 -6.91 -7.01
C PRO A 81 -4.26 -7.26 -7.12
N MET A 82 -4.57 -8.37 -7.79
CA MET A 82 -5.94 -8.86 -7.93
C MET A 82 -6.51 -9.35 -6.59
N LEU A 83 -5.74 -10.12 -5.82
CA LEU A 83 -6.14 -10.60 -4.51
C LEU A 83 -6.43 -9.43 -3.57
N VAL A 84 -5.54 -8.45 -3.52
CA VAL A 84 -5.73 -7.26 -2.66
C VAL A 84 -6.95 -6.47 -3.09
N ARG A 85 -7.14 -6.23 -4.40
CA ARG A 85 -8.35 -5.60 -4.93
C ARG A 85 -9.62 -6.31 -4.47
N ASP A 86 -9.66 -7.63 -4.64
CA ASP A 86 -10.86 -8.42 -4.38
C ASP A 86 -11.20 -8.46 -2.88
N PHE A 87 -10.21 -8.63 -2.01
CA PHE A 87 -10.41 -8.56 -0.56
C PHE A 87 -10.78 -7.15 -0.09
N GLN A 88 -10.14 -6.12 -0.61
CA GLN A 88 -10.44 -4.73 -0.26
C GLN A 88 -11.78 -4.23 -0.83
N SER A 89 -12.33 -4.91 -1.84
CA SER A 89 -13.61 -4.51 -2.46
C SER A 89 -14.79 -4.52 -1.48
N VAL A 90 -14.64 -5.14 -0.31
CA VAL A 90 -15.61 -5.03 0.79
C VAL A 90 -15.88 -3.57 1.17
N ILE A 91 -14.88 -2.70 1.10
CA ILE A 91 -15.00 -1.26 1.39
C ILE A 91 -16.07 -0.62 0.50
N GLY A 92 -15.95 -0.80 -0.81
CA GLY A 92 -16.91 -0.20 -1.76
C GLY A 92 -18.30 -0.85 -1.70
N LYS A 93 -18.36 -2.16 -1.46
CA LYS A 93 -19.63 -2.87 -1.30
C LYS A 93 -20.41 -2.38 -0.07
N GLU A 94 -19.74 -2.25 1.06
CA GLU A 94 -20.34 -1.71 2.29
C GLU A 94 -20.67 -0.22 2.15
N ALA A 95 -19.78 0.57 1.54
CA ALA A 95 -20.02 1.99 1.28
C ALA A 95 -21.29 2.22 0.45
N MET A 96 -21.55 1.40 -0.54
CA MET A 96 -22.78 1.48 -1.37
C MET A 96 -24.04 1.25 -0.54
N ILE A 97 -24.03 0.25 0.33
CA ILE A 97 -25.16 -0.05 1.22
C ILE A 97 -25.37 1.08 2.22
N GLN A 98 -24.31 1.48 2.91
CA GLN A 98 -24.35 2.53 3.93
C GLN A 98 -24.77 3.88 3.35
N PHE A 99 -24.27 4.25 2.17
CA PHE A 99 -24.66 5.46 1.49
C PHE A 99 -26.18 5.48 1.20
N LYS A 100 -26.71 4.40 0.68
CA LYS A 100 -28.16 4.25 0.42
C LYS A 100 -28.98 4.36 1.70
N GLU A 101 -28.53 3.72 2.78
CA GLU A 101 -29.20 3.77 4.08
C GLU A 101 -29.23 5.19 4.68
N LEU A 102 -28.12 5.91 4.56
CA LEU A 102 -27.97 7.25 5.13
C LEU A 102 -28.68 8.33 4.31
N THR A 103 -28.69 8.23 3.00
CA THR A 103 -29.14 9.30 2.11
C THR A 103 -30.45 9.01 1.40
N GLY A 104 -30.85 7.75 1.32
CA GLY A 104 -31.95 7.28 0.47
C GLY A 104 -31.60 7.23 -1.03
N GLN A 105 -30.43 7.70 -1.42
CA GLN A 105 -29.95 7.69 -2.81
C GLN A 105 -29.25 6.37 -3.14
N PRO A 106 -29.41 5.80 -4.35
CA PRO A 106 -28.79 4.52 -4.69
C PRO A 106 -27.26 4.59 -4.82
N LEU A 107 -26.74 5.73 -5.29
CA LEU A 107 -25.31 5.92 -5.55
C LEU A 107 -24.92 7.37 -5.26
N PRO A 108 -23.65 7.62 -4.86
CA PRO A 108 -23.10 8.97 -4.76
C PRO A 108 -22.77 9.55 -6.15
N ASP A 109 -22.70 10.87 -6.24
CA ASP A 109 -22.23 11.54 -7.44
C ASP A 109 -20.73 11.35 -7.65
N LYS A 110 -19.97 11.32 -6.54
CA LYS A 110 -18.51 11.27 -6.53
C LYS A 110 -17.96 10.34 -5.46
N LEU A 111 -16.86 9.67 -5.78
CA LEU A 111 -16.01 8.95 -4.84
C LEU A 111 -14.64 9.61 -4.79
N ILE A 112 -14.16 9.87 -3.59
CA ILE A 112 -12.84 10.48 -3.39
C ILE A 112 -12.05 9.58 -2.46
N ALA A 113 -10.83 9.20 -2.86
CA ALA A 113 -9.92 8.43 -2.03
C ALA A 113 -8.48 8.87 -2.23
N CYS A 114 -7.70 8.80 -1.16
CA CYS A 114 -6.27 8.96 -1.22
C CYS A 114 -5.65 7.80 -2.00
N VAL A 115 -4.68 8.11 -2.84
CA VAL A 115 -3.94 7.12 -3.63
C VAL A 115 -2.47 7.15 -3.26
N GLY A 116 -2.02 6.07 -2.69
CA GLY A 116 -0.63 5.77 -2.51
C GLY A 116 -0.37 4.36 -3.04
N GLY A 117 -0.39 3.28 -2.22
CA GLY A 117 -0.37 1.89 -2.71
C GLY A 117 -1.66 1.42 -3.37
N GLY A 118 -2.67 2.25 -3.41
CA GLY A 118 -3.91 2.02 -4.12
C GLY A 118 -4.86 1.01 -3.48
N SER A 119 -4.49 0.31 -2.42
CA SER A 119 -5.32 -0.78 -1.90
C SER A 119 -6.71 -0.31 -1.41
N ASN A 120 -6.78 0.79 -0.64
CA ASN A 120 -8.07 1.35 -0.22
C ASN A 120 -8.82 1.99 -1.39
N ALA A 121 -8.12 2.71 -2.27
CA ALA A 121 -8.73 3.33 -3.44
C ALA A 121 -9.33 2.26 -4.38
N LEU A 122 -8.58 1.20 -4.68
CA LEU A 122 -9.10 0.05 -5.44
C LEU A 122 -10.28 -0.61 -4.72
N GLY A 123 -10.18 -0.79 -3.40
CA GLY A 123 -11.25 -1.36 -2.59
C GLY A 123 -12.55 -0.55 -2.64
N LEU A 124 -12.42 0.78 -2.59
CA LEU A 124 -13.56 1.68 -2.71
C LEU A 124 -14.08 1.77 -4.16
N PHE A 125 -13.20 2.00 -5.12
CA PHE A 125 -13.58 2.33 -6.49
C PHE A 125 -14.04 1.12 -7.31
N TYR A 126 -13.41 -0.03 -7.15
CA TYR A 126 -13.64 -1.19 -8.00
C TYR A 126 -15.12 -1.63 -8.06
N PRO A 127 -15.87 -1.72 -6.94
CA PRO A 127 -17.29 -2.05 -6.99
C PRO A 127 -18.16 -0.99 -7.69
N PHE A 128 -17.69 0.24 -7.81
CA PHE A 128 -18.43 1.32 -8.45
C PHE A 128 -18.11 1.51 -9.94
N LEU A 129 -17.07 0.85 -10.47
CA LEU A 129 -16.71 0.97 -11.89
C LEU A 129 -17.84 0.71 -12.89
N PRO A 130 -18.81 -0.20 -12.64
CA PRO A 130 -19.93 -0.41 -13.54
C PRO A 130 -20.96 0.73 -13.56
N TYR A 131 -20.87 1.69 -12.65
CA TYR A 131 -21.84 2.75 -12.47
C TYR A 131 -21.28 4.10 -12.95
N ASN A 132 -22.20 5.03 -13.26
CA ASN A 132 -21.84 6.40 -13.65
C ASN A 132 -21.59 7.25 -12.40
N VAL A 133 -20.44 7.05 -11.76
CA VAL A 133 -19.98 7.77 -10.58
C VAL A 133 -18.63 8.41 -10.90
N GLU A 134 -18.46 9.68 -10.59
CA GLU A 134 -17.16 10.36 -10.77
C GLU A 134 -16.15 9.82 -9.73
N ILE A 135 -14.98 9.39 -10.20
CA ILE A 135 -13.93 8.80 -9.34
C ILE A 135 -12.73 9.74 -9.29
N ILE A 136 -12.35 10.16 -8.09
CA ILE A 136 -11.25 11.09 -7.84
C ILE A 136 -10.23 10.43 -6.92
N GLY A 137 -9.04 10.17 -7.46
CA GLY A 137 -7.87 9.73 -6.68
C GLY A 137 -7.03 10.95 -6.27
N VAL A 138 -6.63 11.03 -5.01
CA VAL A 138 -5.84 12.14 -4.47
C VAL A 138 -4.46 11.63 -4.08
N GLU A 139 -3.43 12.14 -4.71
CA GLU A 139 -2.03 11.84 -4.41
C GLU A 139 -1.38 12.92 -3.54
N ALA A 140 -0.31 12.57 -2.83
CA ALA A 140 0.42 13.51 -1.99
C ALA A 140 1.28 14.47 -2.83
N GLY A 141 0.87 15.72 -2.92
CA GLY A 141 1.60 16.79 -3.63
C GLY A 141 2.86 17.26 -2.91
N GLY A 142 3.06 16.88 -1.64
CA GLY A 142 4.26 17.25 -0.87
C GLY A 142 4.48 18.75 -0.81
N LYS A 143 5.68 19.18 -1.22
CA LYS A 143 6.03 20.62 -1.34
C LYS A 143 5.71 21.19 -2.72
N GLY A 144 4.96 20.49 -3.52
CA GLY A 144 4.56 20.86 -4.88
C GLY A 144 4.98 19.80 -5.89
N ILE A 145 4.09 19.47 -6.81
CA ILE A 145 4.32 18.42 -7.84
C ILE A 145 5.40 18.78 -8.87
N ASP A 146 5.78 20.03 -8.96
CA ASP A 146 6.88 20.50 -9.81
C ASP A 146 8.22 20.58 -9.08
N THR A 147 8.26 20.13 -7.82
CA THR A 147 9.49 19.97 -7.06
C THR A 147 9.89 18.48 -7.03
N ALA A 148 11.12 18.18 -6.58
CA ALA A 148 11.52 16.80 -6.33
C ALA A 148 10.96 16.23 -5.01
N GLN A 149 10.08 16.97 -4.32
CA GLN A 149 9.58 16.62 -2.98
C GLN A 149 8.07 16.41 -2.98
N HIS A 150 7.61 15.40 -3.70
CA HIS A 150 6.21 14.93 -3.75
C HIS A 150 6.15 13.41 -3.83
N ALA A 151 4.93 12.85 -3.74
CA ALA A 151 4.66 11.42 -3.93
C ALA A 151 3.54 11.17 -4.95
N ALA A 152 3.35 12.12 -5.88
CA ALA A 152 2.33 12.06 -6.92
C ALA A 152 2.81 11.16 -8.09
N THR A 153 2.78 9.87 -7.87
CA THR A 153 3.36 8.86 -8.76
C THR A 153 2.54 8.64 -10.03
N LEU A 154 1.21 8.67 -9.95
CA LEU A 154 0.35 8.56 -11.13
C LEU A 154 0.41 9.82 -12.00
N THR A 155 0.57 10.98 -11.36
CA THR A 155 0.58 12.28 -12.05
C THR A 155 1.93 12.60 -12.72
N LYS A 156 3.05 12.23 -12.08
CA LYS A 156 4.40 12.63 -12.48
C LYS A 156 5.36 11.46 -12.70
N GLY A 157 4.94 10.24 -12.40
CA GLY A 157 5.77 9.05 -12.57
C GLY A 157 5.75 8.53 -14.00
N GLU A 158 6.67 7.63 -14.26
CA GLU A 158 6.81 6.90 -15.52
C GLU A 158 6.70 5.40 -15.30
N PHE A 159 6.43 4.66 -16.35
CA PHE A 159 6.39 3.21 -16.28
C PHE A 159 7.78 2.62 -16.05
N GLY A 160 7.85 1.71 -15.10
CA GLY A 160 9.06 0.94 -14.84
C GLY A 160 8.71 -0.41 -14.21
N VAL A 161 9.73 -1.18 -13.84
CA VAL A 161 9.57 -2.48 -13.19
C VAL A 161 10.05 -2.40 -11.75
N LEU A 162 9.14 -2.68 -10.82
CA LEU A 162 9.45 -2.71 -9.39
C LEU A 162 8.73 -3.89 -8.73
N HIS A 163 9.42 -4.60 -7.83
CA HIS A 163 8.87 -5.78 -7.13
C HIS A 163 8.26 -6.84 -8.07
N GLY A 164 8.85 -7.02 -9.26
CA GLY A 164 8.40 -8.00 -10.25
C GLY A 164 7.14 -7.62 -11.01
N ALA A 165 6.73 -6.35 -10.98
CA ALA A 165 5.56 -5.86 -11.69
C ALA A 165 5.85 -4.54 -12.44
N ALA A 166 5.19 -4.33 -13.55
CA ALA A 166 5.15 -3.03 -14.21
C ALA A 166 4.32 -2.07 -13.37
N SER A 167 4.88 -0.93 -13.02
CA SER A 167 4.27 0.06 -12.11
C SER A 167 4.61 1.47 -12.54
N MET A 168 3.75 2.43 -12.21
CA MET A 168 4.11 3.84 -12.27
C MET A 168 5.08 4.15 -11.12
N MET A 169 6.19 4.81 -11.41
CA MET A 169 7.25 5.11 -10.44
C MET A 169 7.79 6.52 -10.64
N LEU A 170 8.20 7.15 -9.55
CA LEU A 170 9.04 8.33 -9.63
C LEU A 170 10.49 7.88 -9.90
N GLN A 171 11.07 8.34 -10.98
CA GLN A 171 12.42 7.99 -11.41
C GLN A 171 13.19 9.26 -11.83
N ASN A 172 14.50 9.17 -11.78
CA ASN A 172 15.40 10.18 -12.35
C ASN A 172 15.66 9.90 -13.83
N GLU A 173 16.48 10.75 -14.46
CA GLU A 173 16.84 10.64 -15.88
C GLU A 173 17.54 9.30 -16.24
N ASP A 174 18.18 8.67 -15.26
CA ASP A 174 18.82 7.34 -15.41
C ASP A 174 17.85 6.17 -15.18
N GLY A 175 16.57 6.43 -14.98
CA GLY A 175 15.54 5.41 -14.67
C GLY A 175 15.65 4.84 -13.25
N GLN A 176 16.43 5.46 -12.37
CA GLN A 176 16.53 5.02 -10.98
C GLN A 176 15.38 5.57 -10.16
N VAL A 177 14.84 4.71 -9.31
CA VAL A 177 13.74 5.06 -8.41
C VAL A 177 14.16 6.18 -7.46
N THR A 178 13.41 7.28 -7.47
CA THR A 178 13.61 8.39 -6.53
C THR A 178 12.75 8.22 -5.29
N LEU A 179 13.18 8.82 -4.17
CA LEU A 179 12.43 8.76 -2.92
C LEU A 179 11.23 9.71 -2.97
N PRO A 180 10.02 9.23 -2.75
CA PRO A 180 8.86 10.09 -2.64
C PRO A 180 8.89 10.87 -1.32
N HIS A 181 8.32 12.07 -1.32
CA HIS A 181 8.23 12.91 -0.15
C HIS A 181 6.77 13.13 0.28
N SER A 182 6.48 12.80 1.54
CA SER A 182 5.22 13.09 2.20
C SER A 182 5.45 13.33 3.69
N ILE A 183 4.69 14.22 4.30
CA ILE A 183 4.73 14.46 5.75
C ILE A 183 4.04 13.34 6.54
N SER A 184 3.19 12.56 5.90
CA SER A 184 2.47 11.47 6.55
C SER A 184 3.35 10.24 6.69
N ALA A 185 3.68 9.85 7.92
CA ALA A 185 4.49 8.67 8.20
C ALA A 185 3.80 7.34 7.81
N GLY A 186 2.48 7.27 7.94
CA GLY A 186 1.68 6.12 7.50
C GLY A 186 1.45 6.08 6.00
N SER A 187 1.75 7.16 5.35
CA SER A 187 1.52 7.42 3.95
C SER A 187 2.78 7.37 3.10
N VAL A 188 3.92 7.09 3.67
CA VAL A 188 5.13 6.91 2.90
C VAL A 188 5.08 5.56 2.22
N SER A 189 4.29 5.51 1.20
CA SER A 189 4.37 4.49 0.21
C SER A 189 5.37 4.93 -0.83
N TYR A 190 6.37 4.19 -0.87
CA TYR A 190 7.51 4.41 -1.72
C TYR A 190 7.16 3.99 -3.12
N THR A 191 7.13 4.95 -4.01
CA THR A 191 7.26 4.74 -5.46
C THR A 191 6.18 3.94 -6.18
N HIS A 192 5.28 3.30 -5.50
CA HIS A 192 4.15 2.60 -6.06
C HIS A 192 3.01 2.65 -5.07
N LEU A 193 1.94 3.00 -5.56
CA LEU A 193 0.59 3.10 -5.06
C LEU A 193 0.33 2.60 -3.63
N ARG A 194 0.24 3.48 -2.67
CA ARG A 194 -0.45 3.26 -1.39
C ARG A 194 -1.41 4.38 -1.11
N ALA A 195 -2.49 4.00 -0.52
CA ALA A 195 -3.46 4.93 -0.02
C ALA A 195 -2.98 5.71 1.19
N HIS A 196 -3.34 6.95 1.23
CA HIS A 196 -2.95 7.84 2.28
C HIS A 196 -4.10 8.68 2.74
N GLU A 197 -4.20 8.78 4.06
CA GLU A 197 -4.91 9.88 4.66
C GLU A 197 -4.10 11.15 4.41
N THR A 198 -4.58 12.01 3.56
CA THR A 198 -4.08 13.35 3.43
C THR A 198 -4.70 14.18 4.52
N THR A 199 -3.92 14.59 5.50
CA THR A 199 -4.29 15.78 6.25
C THR A 199 -3.96 16.99 5.38
N SER A 200 -4.99 17.67 4.94
CA SER A 200 -4.90 18.99 4.31
C SER A 200 -4.22 20.00 5.21
#